data_00371205cec5c9aa6acecee70a1256bd
#
_entry.id   00371205cec5c9aa6acecee70a1256bd
#
_cell.length_a   1.000
_cell.length_b   1.000
_cell.length_c   1.000
_cell.angle_alpha   90.00
_cell.angle_beta   90.00
_cell.angle_gamma   90.00
#
_symmetry.space_group_name_H-M   'P 1'
#
loop_
_entity.id
_entity.type
_entity.pdbx_description
1 polymer ?
#
loop_
_entity_poly.entity_id
_entity_poly.type
_entity_poly.pdbx_seq_one_letter_code
_entity_poly.pdbx_strand_id
1 'polypeptide(L)'
;MKRRIRSIIIVFAVILSVCFGNGIVYAEEYTEDEQTEYEPVAFAVVDITEMDIAELQQAVDDGYLTYEQIMMLYLDRIYAYADMYECLIYVSDTALDEARSCDRIYKATGRTSDIFGLPVIVKDNIDVEGMPTTNGNRYLADAVAETDAPIIAELKDAGAIVVAKANMDRYAEHSQYSISDFGRVNNAYDLTKTSYGSSGGSAVSCAASLAPICIGTDTNASIRVPSAANGVVGIRPTKGLLSTEGVTPLIETRDTAGPIAKTVTDAALILSAMTGYQYDYTEALDSNALNGMKIGIVDNLANRSTGSVDELFDNAVSVLESCGAEVIHMNISLGSSYDCDVASYNKVFTAAMDKYEVDVVIYPTLYGNALSHSSALGGSNSNGWYIAPSAGVPAISVPMGTDTDGIPSGIEFAARAYDDAVVIAAAYAYEQASGVKVKTTLAPNLYDSVEEIETLYDIRDTDIDTLIYGYFGTDEQYADIEAAYSDIAAYLEDSYYDDVDAAANAQDLIDKYENAVMSYRMSSWEIMSNEESELVTRMKMYDILRNIKN
;
A
#
# COMPACT_ATOMS: atom_id res chain seq x y z
N MET A 1 -7.14 35.98 -21.10
CA MET A 1 -7.68 35.46 -19.85
C MET A 1 -6.85 35.87 -18.65
N LYS A 2 -5.52 35.67 -18.61
CA LYS A 2 -4.64 36.11 -17.48
C LYS A 2 -4.83 37.60 -17.05
N ARG A 3 -5.12 38.50 -17.98
CA ARG A 3 -5.38 39.92 -17.64
C ARG A 3 -6.72 40.20 -16.92
N ARG A 4 -7.76 39.38 -17.12
CA ARG A 4 -9.06 39.56 -16.45
C ARG A 4 -9.08 38.99 -15.03
N ILE A 5 -8.30 37.91 -14.78
CA ILE A 5 -8.16 37.35 -13.41
C ILE A 5 -7.38 38.30 -12.52
N ARG A 6 -6.31 38.97 -13.04
CA ARG A 6 -5.60 40.03 -12.29
C ARG A 6 -6.52 41.19 -11.87
N SER A 7 -7.46 41.57 -12.72
CA SER A 7 -8.41 42.66 -12.39
C SER A 7 -9.41 42.26 -11.29
N ILE A 8 -9.80 40.98 -11.21
CA ILE A 8 -10.72 40.49 -10.18
C ILE A 8 -10.04 40.37 -8.82
N ILE A 9 -8.78 39.91 -8.77
CA ILE A 9 -8.02 39.82 -7.51
C ILE A 9 -7.72 41.20 -6.94
N ILE A 10 -7.40 42.19 -7.77
CA ILE A 10 -7.16 43.59 -7.34
C ILE A 10 -8.45 44.22 -6.80
N VAL A 11 -9.61 43.93 -7.42
CA VAL A 11 -10.91 44.47 -6.93
C VAL A 11 -11.30 43.82 -5.59
N PHE A 12 -11.01 42.53 -5.37
CA PHE A 12 -11.26 41.89 -4.07
C PHE A 12 -10.34 42.42 -2.97
N ALA A 13 -9.06 42.67 -3.25
CA ALA A 13 -8.12 43.24 -2.30
C ALA A 13 -8.50 44.67 -1.90
N VAL A 14 -9.01 45.48 -2.83
CA VAL A 14 -9.50 46.84 -2.55
C VAL A 14 -10.80 46.85 -1.75
N ILE A 15 -11.71 45.89 -1.96
CA ILE A 15 -12.96 45.80 -1.19
C ILE A 15 -12.68 45.33 0.25
N LEU A 16 -11.71 44.43 0.48
CA LEU A 16 -11.33 44.03 1.83
C LEU A 16 -10.62 45.15 2.63
N SER A 17 -9.87 46.02 1.96
CA SER A 17 -9.19 47.16 2.65
C SER A 17 -10.12 48.27 3.09
N VAL A 18 -11.33 48.34 2.54
CA VAL A 18 -12.36 49.32 2.92
C VAL A 18 -13.23 48.85 4.10
N CYS A 19 -13.26 47.52 4.36
CA CYS A 19 -14.10 46.93 5.42
C CYS A 19 -13.39 46.76 6.77
N PHE A 20 -12.06 46.80 6.84
CA PHE A 20 -11.28 46.64 8.06
C PHE A 20 -10.22 47.74 8.16
N GLY A 21 -10.50 48.72 8.96
CA GLY A 21 -9.69 49.92 9.15
C GLY A 21 -8.25 49.65 9.61
N ASN A 22 -7.32 50.33 8.93
CA ASN A 22 -5.94 50.61 9.32
C ASN A 22 -5.01 49.44 9.66
N GLY A 23 -4.45 48.87 8.65
CA GLY A 23 -3.20 48.10 8.69
C GLY A 23 -2.60 48.04 7.29
N ILE A 24 -1.54 48.80 7.06
CA ILE A 24 -0.80 48.74 5.80
C ILE A 24 -0.03 47.43 5.80
N VAL A 25 -0.50 46.45 5.02
CA VAL A 25 0.28 45.25 4.67
C VAL A 25 1.02 45.55 3.38
N TYR A 26 2.32 45.66 3.44
CA TYR A 26 3.16 45.69 2.26
C TYR A 26 3.08 44.31 1.59
N ALA A 27 2.48 44.27 0.41
CA ALA A 27 2.65 43.13 -0.49
C ALA A 27 4.04 43.26 -1.11
N GLU A 28 4.96 42.40 -0.74
CA GLU A 28 6.19 42.25 -1.51
C GLU A 28 5.83 41.75 -2.92
N GLU A 29 6.24 42.51 -3.93
CA GLU A 29 6.20 42.08 -5.32
C GLU A 29 7.18 40.90 -5.45
N TYR A 30 6.65 39.70 -5.58
CA TYR A 30 7.43 38.60 -6.11
C TYR A 30 7.69 38.89 -7.59
N THR A 31 8.91 39.24 -7.92
CA THR A 31 9.42 39.27 -9.28
C THR A 31 9.51 37.84 -9.79
N GLU A 32 8.85 37.59 -10.91
CA GLU A 32 9.09 36.39 -11.72
C GLU A 32 10.54 36.49 -12.25
N ASP A 33 11.47 35.83 -11.57
CA ASP A 33 12.80 35.61 -12.12
C ASP A 33 13.15 34.12 -11.98
N GLU A 34 13.64 33.63 -13.12
CA GLU A 34 14.17 32.30 -13.40
C GLU A 34 13.12 31.19 -13.58
N GLN A 35 12.58 31.13 -14.81
CA GLN A 35 12.36 29.86 -15.47
C GLN A 35 13.73 29.18 -15.60
N THR A 36 14.08 28.33 -14.64
CA THR A 36 15.03 27.27 -14.90
C THR A 36 14.36 26.38 -15.94
N GLU A 37 14.88 26.42 -17.19
CA GLU A 37 14.58 25.38 -18.17
C GLU A 37 14.84 24.05 -17.50
N TYR A 38 13.79 23.29 -17.25
CA TYR A 38 13.86 21.91 -16.80
C TYR A 38 14.39 21.13 -18.02
N GLU A 39 15.70 20.86 -18.05
CA GLU A 39 16.20 19.85 -18.98
C GLU A 39 15.64 18.51 -18.48
N PRO A 40 14.84 17.79 -19.27
CA PRO A 40 14.36 16.49 -18.88
C PRO A 40 15.58 15.58 -18.71
N VAL A 41 15.87 15.20 -17.47
CA VAL A 41 16.85 14.17 -17.18
C VAL A 41 16.30 12.88 -17.81
N ALA A 42 17.10 12.20 -18.64
CA ALA A 42 16.72 10.92 -19.21
C ALA A 42 16.47 9.94 -18.06
N PHE A 43 15.19 9.68 -17.75
CA PHE A 43 14.77 8.84 -16.65
C PHE A 43 15.16 7.40 -16.92
N ALA A 44 15.83 6.78 -15.95
CA ALA A 44 15.98 5.34 -15.90
C ALA A 44 14.60 4.69 -15.71
N VAL A 45 14.42 3.52 -16.29
CA VAL A 45 13.24 2.66 -16.06
C VAL A 45 12.93 2.57 -14.56
N VAL A 46 11.77 3.06 -14.14
CA VAL A 46 11.36 3.05 -12.73
C VAL A 46 10.39 1.90 -12.50
N ASP A 47 10.86 0.81 -11.90
CA ASP A 47 10.01 -0.28 -11.45
C ASP A 47 9.68 -0.12 -9.96
N ILE A 48 8.61 0.61 -9.64
CA ILE A 48 8.17 0.81 -8.25
C ILE A 48 7.73 -0.50 -7.58
N THR A 49 7.54 -1.58 -8.35
CA THR A 49 7.14 -2.87 -7.77
C THR A 49 8.26 -3.52 -6.97
N GLU A 50 9.51 -3.12 -7.21
CA GLU A 50 10.71 -3.60 -6.51
C GLU A 50 11.27 -2.62 -5.49
N MET A 51 10.82 -1.34 -5.52
CA MET A 51 11.35 -0.31 -4.62
C MET A 51 10.81 -0.47 -3.20
N ASP A 52 11.72 -0.38 -2.23
CA ASP A 52 11.37 -0.21 -0.82
C ASP A 52 11.15 1.29 -0.48
N ILE A 53 10.76 1.56 0.77
CA ILE A 53 10.49 2.93 1.24
C ILE A 53 11.75 3.82 1.10
N ALA A 54 12.93 3.30 1.42
CA ALA A 54 14.17 4.07 1.33
C ALA A 54 14.52 4.40 -0.12
N GLU A 55 14.31 3.47 -1.05
CA GLU A 55 14.55 3.67 -2.49
C GLU A 55 13.56 4.68 -3.09
N LEU A 56 12.29 4.66 -2.68
CA LEU A 56 11.30 5.66 -3.07
C LEU A 56 11.71 7.06 -2.59
N GLN A 57 12.12 7.19 -1.34
CA GLN A 57 12.59 8.46 -0.78
C GLN A 57 13.89 8.94 -1.45
N GLN A 58 14.80 8.01 -1.76
CA GLN A 58 16.03 8.35 -2.47
C GLN A 58 15.75 8.86 -3.89
N ALA A 59 14.75 8.29 -4.57
CA ALA A 59 14.34 8.76 -5.89
C ALA A 59 13.81 10.21 -5.85
N VAL A 60 13.14 10.61 -4.76
CA VAL A 60 12.71 12.00 -4.54
C VAL A 60 13.91 12.90 -4.21
N ASP A 61 14.83 12.47 -3.35
CA ASP A 61 16.03 13.24 -2.99
C ASP A 61 16.96 13.48 -4.19
N ASP A 62 17.04 12.51 -5.10
CA ASP A 62 17.82 12.59 -6.33
C ASP A 62 17.10 13.39 -7.46
N GLY A 63 15.83 13.75 -7.24
CA GLY A 63 15.02 14.48 -8.20
C GLY A 63 14.51 13.62 -9.37
N TYR A 64 14.55 12.28 -9.25
CA TYR A 64 13.99 11.37 -10.26
C TYR A 64 12.48 11.27 -10.18
N LEU A 65 11.89 11.41 -8.98
CA LEU A 65 10.45 11.37 -8.74
C LEU A 65 10.04 12.53 -7.83
N THR A 66 8.77 12.93 -7.93
CA THR A 66 8.09 13.76 -6.95
C THR A 66 7.11 12.90 -6.14
N TYR A 67 6.62 13.39 -5.02
CA TYR A 67 5.55 12.68 -4.26
C TYR A 67 4.26 12.58 -5.06
N GLU A 68 3.95 13.59 -5.85
CA GLU A 68 2.86 13.54 -6.81
C GLU A 68 3.04 12.37 -7.77
N GLN A 69 4.20 12.24 -8.44
CA GLN A 69 4.48 11.14 -9.37
C GLN A 69 4.44 9.77 -8.68
N ILE A 70 4.99 9.63 -7.47
CA ILE A 70 4.88 8.40 -6.68
C ILE A 70 3.40 8.05 -6.43
N MET A 71 2.59 9.01 -5.97
CA MET A 71 1.16 8.78 -5.74
C MET A 71 0.44 8.35 -7.02
N MET A 72 0.78 8.97 -8.13
CA MET A 72 0.23 8.67 -9.44
C MET A 72 0.53 7.23 -9.86
N LEU A 73 1.79 6.80 -9.76
CA LEU A 73 2.21 5.43 -10.05
C LEU A 73 1.42 4.40 -9.25
N TYR A 74 1.18 4.65 -7.98
CA TYR A 74 0.40 3.76 -7.14
C TYR A 74 -1.11 3.81 -7.44
N LEU A 75 -1.66 4.99 -7.74
CA LEU A 75 -3.06 5.12 -8.17
C LEU A 75 -3.32 4.36 -9.47
N ASP A 76 -2.43 4.44 -10.44
CA ASP A 76 -2.57 3.69 -11.69
C ASP A 76 -2.55 2.18 -11.44
N ARG A 77 -1.65 1.71 -10.58
CA ARG A 77 -1.63 0.30 -10.19
C ARG A 77 -2.90 -0.12 -9.44
N ILE A 78 -3.40 0.74 -8.55
CA ILE A 78 -4.69 0.52 -7.89
C ILE A 78 -5.78 0.34 -8.94
N TYR A 79 -5.84 1.23 -9.90
CA TYR A 79 -6.85 1.19 -10.95
C TYR A 79 -6.68 -0.01 -11.88
N ALA A 80 -5.47 -0.41 -12.20
CA ALA A 80 -5.21 -1.56 -13.06
C ALA A 80 -5.54 -2.91 -12.40
N TYR A 81 -5.24 -3.05 -11.11
CA TYR A 81 -5.18 -4.38 -10.50
C TYR A 81 -6.12 -4.63 -9.33
N ALA A 82 -6.60 -3.58 -8.62
CA ALA A 82 -7.37 -3.77 -7.40
C ALA A 82 -8.67 -4.56 -7.61
N ASP A 83 -9.36 -4.34 -8.73
CA ASP A 83 -10.61 -5.02 -9.07
C ASP A 83 -10.40 -6.52 -9.33
N MET A 84 -9.33 -6.90 -10.01
CA MET A 84 -8.97 -8.31 -10.25
C MET A 84 -8.79 -9.07 -8.93
N TYR A 85 -8.23 -8.40 -7.93
CA TYR A 85 -8.02 -8.98 -6.60
C TYR A 85 -9.21 -8.80 -5.66
N GLU A 86 -10.16 -7.92 -5.97
CA GLU A 86 -11.25 -7.49 -5.08
C GLU A 86 -10.71 -7.00 -3.71
N CYS A 87 -9.53 -6.34 -3.70
CA CYS A 87 -8.77 -6.07 -2.49
C CYS A 87 -9.03 -4.69 -1.86
N LEU A 88 -9.76 -3.79 -2.53
CA LEU A 88 -10.10 -2.47 -2.03
C LEU A 88 -11.61 -2.25 -1.95
N ILE A 89 -12.05 -1.38 -1.02
CA ILE A 89 -13.45 -0.96 -0.86
C ILE A 89 -13.62 0.51 -1.25
N TYR A 90 -12.62 1.34 -0.97
CA TYR A 90 -12.67 2.77 -1.20
C TYR A 90 -11.29 3.28 -1.63
N VAL A 91 -11.25 4.21 -2.57
CA VAL A 91 -10.04 4.93 -2.99
C VAL A 91 -10.26 6.41 -2.75
N SER A 92 -9.27 7.09 -2.16
CA SER A 92 -9.32 8.53 -1.85
C SER A 92 -9.34 9.35 -3.13
N ASP A 93 -10.20 10.38 -3.16
CA ASP A 93 -10.25 11.38 -4.21
C ASP A 93 -9.34 12.59 -3.92
N THR A 94 -8.74 12.67 -2.72
CA THR A 94 -7.85 13.76 -2.28
C THR A 94 -6.38 13.39 -2.25
N ALA A 95 -6.04 12.10 -2.34
CA ALA A 95 -4.67 11.61 -2.14
C ALA A 95 -3.63 12.30 -3.04
N LEU A 96 -4.01 12.62 -4.28
CA LEU A 96 -3.10 13.30 -5.19
C LEU A 96 -2.86 14.77 -4.81
N ASP A 97 -3.90 15.49 -4.37
CA ASP A 97 -3.76 16.87 -3.92
C ASP A 97 -2.95 16.95 -2.61
N GLU A 98 -3.04 15.92 -1.78
CA GLU A 98 -2.19 15.75 -0.60
C GLU A 98 -0.73 15.52 -1.01
N ALA A 99 -0.46 14.67 -2.00
CA ALA A 99 0.89 14.44 -2.54
C ALA A 99 1.51 15.71 -3.13
N ARG A 100 0.74 16.49 -3.90
CA ARG A 100 1.15 17.82 -4.37
C ARG A 100 1.48 18.77 -3.23
N SER A 101 0.77 18.66 -2.12
CA SER A 101 1.05 19.44 -0.91
C SER A 101 2.36 19.01 -0.27
N CYS A 102 2.65 17.68 -0.25
CA CYS A 102 3.93 17.16 0.19
C CYS A 102 5.10 17.69 -0.66
N ASP A 103 4.96 17.76 -1.98
CA ASP A 103 5.99 18.34 -2.84
C ASP A 103 6.29 19.82 -2.52
N ARG A 104 5.24 20.61 -2.22
CA ARG A 104 5.41 22.00 -1.78
C ARG A 104 6.13 22.11 -0.44
N ILE A 105 5.79 21.24 0.52
CA ILE A 105 6.43 21.18 1.84
C ILE A 105 7.88 20.74 1.69
N TYR A 106 8.11 19.65 0.93
CA TYR A 106 9.45 19.13 0.68
C TYR A 106 10.39 20.18 0.08
N LYS A 107 9.93 20.94 -0.93
CA LYS A 107 10.69 22.04 -1.53
C LYS A 107 10.99 23.17 -0.55
N ALA A 108 10.14 23.41 0.43
CA ALA A 108 10.30 24.48 1.43
C ALA A 108 11.16 24.10 2.62
N THR A 109 11.03 22.87 3.13
CA THR A 109 11.59 22.45 4.44
C THR A 109 12.30 21.10 4.43
N GLY A 110 12.24 20.33 3.35
CA GLY A 110 12.61 18.93 3.30
C GLY A 110 11.52 18.02 3.88
N ARG A 111 11.73 16.70 3.82
CA ARG A 111 10.82 15.72 4.44
C ARG A 111 10.98 15.69 5.95
N THR A 112 9.90 15.35 6.64
CA THR A 112 9.85 15.29 8.12
C THR A 112 10.05 13.87 8.66
N SER A 113 9.90 12.86 7.81
CA SER A 113 10.05 11.45 8.18
C SER A 113 10.40 10.58 6.97
N ASP A 114 10.73 9.31 7.19
CA ASP A 114 11.02 8.37 6.10
C ASP A 114 9.77 7.89 5.35
N ILE A 115 8.57 8.08 5.91
CA ILE A 115 7.29 7.75 5.24
C ILE A 115 6.57 8.98 4.67
N PHE A 116 7.20 10.14 4.73
CA PHE A 116 6.62 11.40 4.24
C PHE A 116 6.24 11.30 2.76
N GLY A 117 5.04 11.73 2.42
CA GLY A 117 4.49 11.76 1.06
C GLY A 117 4.13 10.40 0.47
N LEU A 118 4.34 9.30 1.19
CA LEU A 118 4.09 7.95 0.66
C LEU A 118 2.65 7.48 0.90
N PRO A 119 2.06 6.71 -0.06
CA PRO A 119 0.71 6.21 0.05
C PRO A 119 0.58 5.07 1.07
N VAL A 120 -0.54 5.09 1.81
CA VAL A 120 -0.93 4.08 2.80
C VAL A 120 -2.28 3.48 2.43
N ILE A 121 -2.39 2.15 2.44
CA ILE A 121 -3.67 1.43 2.35
C ILE A 121 -4.03 0.91 3.74
N VAL A 122 -5.21 1.30 4.23
CA VAL A 122 -5.67 1.02 5.59
C VAL A 122 -6.84 0.04 5.56
N LYS A 123 -6.76 -1.04 6.37
CA LYS A 123 -7.87 -2.00 6.52
C LYS A 123 -9.16 -1.31 6.92
N ASP A 124 -10.26 -1.74 6.33
CA ASP A 124 -11.55 -1.05 6.41
C ASP A 124 -12.26 -1.10 7.77
N ASN A 125 -11.68 -1.73 8.78
CA ASN A 125 -12.15 -1.65 10.17
C ASN A 125 -11.41 -0.62 11.04
N ILE A 126 -10.57 0.23 10.43
CA ILE A 126 -9.81 1.30 11.09
C ILE A 126 -10.36 2.64 10.59
N ASP A 127 -10.66 3.54 11.51
CA ASP A 127 -11.19 4.87 11.21
C ASP A 127 -10.11 5.74 10.56
N VAL A 128 -10.49 6.36 9.45
CA VAL A 128 -9.74 7.40 8.73
C VAL A 128 -10.70 8.57 8.53
N GLU A 129 -10.37 9.73 9.06
CA GLU A 129 -11.19 10.94 8.93
C GLU A 129 -11.57 11.21 7.48
N GLY A 130 -12.86 11.42 7.23
CA GLY A 130 -13.41 11.68 5.90
C GLY A 130 -13.61 10.45 5.02
N MET A 131 -13.20 9.25 5.46
CA MET A 131 -13.40 8.00 4.70
C MET A 131 -14.41 7.07 5.39
N PRO A 132 -15.13 6.22 4.65
CA PRO A 132 -16.02 5.24 5.24
C PRO A 132 -15.25 4.17 6.02
N THR A 133 -15.82 3.70 7.15
CA THR A 133 -15.37 2.53 7.91
C THR A 133 -16.50 1.51 7.92
N THR A 134 -16.48 0.62 6.91
CA THR A 134 -17.63 -0.27 6.66
C THR A 134 -17.52 -1.62 7.35
N ASN A 135 -16.32 -2.04 7.79
CA ASN A 135 -16.07 -3.39 8.29
C ASN A 135 -16.47 -4.50 7.30
N GLY A 136 -16.37 -4.24 6.01
CA GLY A 136 -16.81 -5.12 4.95
C GLY A 136 -18.33 -5.27 4.83
N ASN A 137 -19.13 -4.38 5.45
CA ASN A 137 -20.59 -4.39 5.41
C ASN A 137 -21.12 -3.20 4.62
N ARG A 138 -21.76 -3.46 3.47
CA ARG A 138 -22.31 -2.40 2.58
C ARG A 138 -23.35 -1.50 3.23
N TYR A 139 -24.03 -1.95 4.29
CA TYR A 139 -24.97 -1.10 5.02
C TYR A 139 -24.29 0.02 5.81
N LEU A 140 -22.96 -0.04 5.97
CA LEU A 140 -22.12 0.98 6.57
C LEU A 140 -21.32 1.78 5.53
N ALA A 141 -21.64 1.68 4.23
CA ALA A 141 -20.92 2.41 3.18
C ALA A 141 -20.92 3.93 3.35
N ASP A 142 -21.96 4.47 4.00
CA ASP A 142 -22.09 5.90 4.32
C ASP A 142 -21.60 6.25 5.73
N ALA A 143 -21.02 5.29 6.47
CA ALA A 143 -20.50 5.52 7.82
C ALA A 143 -19.09 6.13 7.76
N VAL A 144 -19.03 7.43 7.48
CA VAL A 144 -17.78 8.21 7.38
C VAL A 144 -17.27 8.51 8.78
N ALA A 145 -15.98 8.21 9.03
CA ALA A 145 -15.33 8.52 10.29
C ALA A 145 -15.15 10.04 10.46
N GLU A 146 -15.47 10.57 11.65
CA GLU A 146 -15.33 11.99 11.98
C GLU A 146 -13.91 12.35 12.42
N THR A 147 -13.12 11.37 12.82
CA THR A 147 -11.72 11.53 13.29
C THR A 147 -10.90 10.32 12.89
N ASP A 148 -9.60 10.52 12.77
CA ASP A 148 -8.65 9.41 12.60
C ASP A 148 -8.55 8.54 13.86
N ALA A 149 -8.36 7.23 13.69
CA ALA A 149 -7.81 6.39 14.75
C ALA A 149 -6.42 6.91 15.14
N PRO A 150 -6.01 6.88 16.44
CA PRO A 150 -4.71 7.44 16.86
C PRO A 150 -3.52 6.92 16.04
N ILE A 151 -3.51 5.64 15.66
CA ILE A 151 -2.45 5.06 14.82
C ILE A 151 -2.42 5.65 13.40
N ILE A 152 -3.55 6.12 12.89
CA ILE A 152 -3.64 6.78 11.58
C ILE A 152 -3.23 8.25 11.71
N ALA A 153 -3.61 8.92 12.79
CA ALA A 153 -3.16 10.27 13.08
C ALA A 153 -1.62 10.33 13.15
N GLU A 154 -0.97 9.37 13.83
CA GLU A 154 0.51 9.30 13.90
C GLU A 154 1.15 9.09 12.51
N LEU A 155 0.56 8.25 11.64
CA LEU A 155 1.04 8.08 10.27
C LEU A 155 0.88 9.35 9.43
N LYS A 156 -0.26 10.05 9.55
CA LYS A 156 -0.49 11.34 8.87
C LYS A 156 0.40 12.45 9.41
N ASP A 157 0.64 12.49 10.73
CA ASP A 157 1.57 13.44 11.36
C ASP A 157 3.02 13.20 10.88
N ALA A 158 3.36 11.95 10.56
CA ALA A 158 4.61 11.61 9.89
C ALA A 158 4.61 11.98 8.38
N GLY A 159 3.49 12.45 7.84
CA GLY A 159 3.34 12.91 6.47
C GLY A 159 2.91 11.85 5.46
N ALA A 160 2.56 10.64 5.90
CA ALA A 160 2.02 9.62 5.01
C ALA A 160 0.59 9.96 4.56
N ILE A 161 0.18 9.46 3.39
CA ILE A 161 -1.11 9.81 2.75
C ILE A 161 -1.97 8.55 2.65
N VAL A 162 -3.17 8.56 3.24
CA VAL A 162 -4.09 7.43 3.11
C VAL A 162 -4.76 7.45 1.75
N VAL A 163 -4.38 6.50 0.88
CA VAL A 163 -4.85 6.42 -0.50
C VAL A 163 -6.10 5.54 -0.67
N ALA A 164 -6.30 4.52 0.19
CA ALA A 164 -7.43 3.61 0.04
C ALA A 164 -7.80 2.89 1.35
N LYS A 165 -9.03 2.33 1.38
CA LYS A 165 -9.50 1.39 2.40
C LYS A 165 -9.49 -0.03 1.82
N ALA A 166 -8.74 -0.93 2.47
CA ALA A 166 -8.59 -2.32 2.04
C ALA A 166 -9.80 -3.18 2.39
N ASN A 167 -10.22 -4.01 1.45
CA ASN A 167 -11.23 -5.04 1.68
C ASN A 167 -10.75 -6.06 2.72
N MET A 168 -11.69 -6.69 3.40
CA MET A 168 -11.42 -7.55 4.54
C MET A 168 -12.46 -8.64 4.69
N ASP A 169 -12.22 -9.62 5.55
CA ASP A 169 -13.31 -10.47 6.02
C ASP A 169 -14.28 -9.64 6.87
N ARG A 170 -15.57 -9.76 6.57
CA ARG A 170 -16.60 -8.97 7.22
C ARG A 170 -16.54 -9.09 8.74
N TYR A 171 -16.45 -7.94 9.43
CA TYR A 171 -16.25 -7.83 10.89
C TYR A 171 -14.99 -8.53 11.43
N ALA A 172 -14.02 -8.84 10.57
CA ALA A 172 -12.76 -9.49 10.92
C ALA A 172 -12.89 -10.88 11.57
N GLU A 173 -13.99 -11.60 11.35
CA GLU A 173 -14.33 -12.83 12.07
C GLU A 173 -13.45 -14.03 11.70
N HIS A 174 -12.97 -14.11 10.46
CA HIS A 174 -12.26 -15.28 9.95
C HIS A 174 -10.82 -14.93 9.51
N SER A 175 -9.91 -15.90 9.69
CA SER A 175 -8.53 -15.82 9.21
C SER A 175 -8.27 -16.68 7.97
N GLN A 176 -9.21 -17.55 7.58
CA GLN A 176 -9.07 -18.47 6.45
C GLN A 176 -9.36 -17.83 5.09
N TYR A 177 -10.05 -16.69 5.10
CA TYR A 177 -10.45 -15.96 3.89
C TYR A 177 -10.74 -14.49 4.23
N SER A 178 -10.91 -13.68 3.20
CA SER A 178 -11.47 -12.33 3.30
C SER A 178 -12.67 -12.23 2.36
N ILE A 179 -13.86 -12.33 2.93
CA ILE A 179 -15.15 -12.24 2.21
C ILE A 179 -15.99 -11.16 2.86
N SER A 180 -16.42 -10.20 2.05
CA SER A 180 -17.26 -9.09 2.48
C SER A 180 -18.47 -8.91 1.57
N ASP A 181 -19.29 -7.90 1.85
CA ASP A 181 -20.36 -7.50 0.95
C ASP A 181 -19.83 -6.77 -0.32
N PHE A 182 -18.54 -6.45 -0.36
CA PHE A 182 -17.84 -5.80 -1.49
C PHE A 182 -17.03 -6.78 -2.34
N GLY A 183 -17.08 -8.08 -2.02
CA GLY A 183 -16.43 -9.11 -2.79
C GLY A 183 -15.57 -10.05 -1.94
N ARG A 184 -14.85 -10.93 -2.65
CA ARG A 184 -13.94 -11.92 -2.07
C ARG A 184 -12.52 -11.61 -2.49
N VAL A 185 -11.66 -11.29 -1.55
CA VAL A 185 -10.26 -11.02 -1.86
C VAL A 185 -9.56 -12.30 -2.36
N ASN A 186 -9.01 -12.21 -3.56
CA ASN A 186 -8.24 -13.27 -4.20
C ASN A 186 -6.76 -13.20 -3.78
N ASN A 187 -6.06 -14.35 -3.80
CA ASN A 187 -4.64 -14.39 -3.50
C ASN A 187 -3.82 -13.66 -4.59
N ALA A 188 -2.75 -12.97 -4.18
CA ALA A 188 -1.92 -12.18 -5.10
C ALA A 188 -1.18 -13.01 -6.16
N TYR A 189 -1.04 -14.32 -5.97
CA TYR A 189 -0.28 -15.22 -6.87
C TYR A 189 -1.17 -16.17 -7.67
N ASP A 190 -2.37 -16.45 -7.18
CA ASP A 190 -3.34 -17.33 -7.85
C ASP A 190 -4.77 -16.92 -7.44
N LEU A 191 -5.52 -16.37 -8.38
CA LEU A 191 -6.88 -15.86 -8.16
C LEU A 191 -7.88 -16.97 -7.74
N THR A 192 -7.54 -18.24 -7.86
CA THR A 192 -8.36 -19.38 -7.42
C THR A 192 -8.13 -19.75 -5.96
N LYS A 193 -7.13 -19.16 -5.33
CA LYS A 193 -6.75 -19.38 -3.93
C LYS A 193 -7.24 -18.24 -3.04
N THR A 194 -7.42 -18.57 -1.76
CA THR A 194 -7.78 -17.56 -0.76
C THR A 194 -6.61 -16.64 -0.44
N SER A 195 -6.89 -15.34 -0.28
CA SER A 195 -5.91 -14.38 0.26
C SER A 195 -5.62 -14.62 1.74
N TYR A 196 -6.40 -15.52 2.39
CA TYR A 196 -6.56 -15.54 3.84
C TYR A 196 -7.11 -14.20 4.38
N GLY A 197 -7.11 -14.04 5.69
CA GLY A 197 -7.74 -12.88 6.31
C GLY A 197 -7.42 -12.76 7.81
N SER A 198 -8.13 -11.85 8.38
CA SER A 198 -9.15 -10.93 7.85
C SER A 198 -8.57 -9.70 7.14
N SER A 199 -7.24 -9.46 7.18
CA SER A 199 -6.58 -8.35 6.46
C SER A 199 -6.10 -8.79 5.07
N GLY A 200 -6.91 -9.60 4.34
CA GLY A 200 -6.54 -10.10 3.01
C GLY A 200 -6.32 -8.98 2.00
N GLY A 201 -7.20 -7.97 1.98
CA GLY A 201 -7.05 -6.82 1.11
C GLY A 201 -5.75 -6.05 1.35
N SER A 202 -5.38 -5.81 2.62
CA SER A 202 -4.11 -5.15 2.96
C SER A 202 -2.88 -5.96 2.49
N ALA A 203 -2.89 -7.28 2.73
CA ALA A 203 -1.77 -8.14 2.35
C ALA A 203 -1.62 -8.27 0.82
N VAL A 204 -2.75 -8.42 0.11
CA VAL A 204 -2.75 -8.47 -1.37
C VAL A 204 -2.34 -7.13 -1.96
N SER A 205 -2.81 -6.02 -1.43
CA SER A 205 -2.41 -4.68 -1.87
C SER A 205 -0.90 -4.46 -1.74
N CYS A 206 -0.30 -4.90 -0.62
CA CYS A 206 1.14 -4.86 -0.43
C CYS A 206 1.87 -5.76 -1.45
N ALA A 207 1.44 -7.02 -1.60
CA ALA A 207 2.06 -7.99 -2.51
C ALA A 207 1.99 -7.55 -3.98
N ALA A 208 0.87 -6.96 -4.39
CA ALA A 208 0.65 -6.44 -5.74
C ALA A 208 1.23 -5.03 -5.96
N SER A 209 1.94 -4.46 -4.96
CA SER A 209 2.52 -3.11 -5.00
C SER A 209 1.49 -2.02 -5.31
N LEU A 210 0.34 -2.07 -4.64
CA LEU A 210 -0.67 -1.01 -4.73
C LEU A 210 -0.41 0.13 -3.74
N ALA A 211 0.42 -0.11 -2.73
CA ALA A 211 1.04 0.88 -1.84
C ALA A 211 2.26 0.26 -1.16
N PRO A 212 3.27 1.06 -0.78
CA PRO A 212 4.42 0.58 -0.02
C PRO A 212 4.08 0.32 1.45
N ILE A 213 3.04 0.98 1.98
CA ILE A 213 2.61 0.94 3.36
C ILE A 213 1.18 0.37 3.42
N CYS A 214 1.00 -0.75 4.12
CA CYS A 214 -0.32 -1.31 4.34
C CYS A 214 -0.54 -1.56 5.84
N ILE A 215 -1.75 -1.29 6.32
CA ILE A 215 -2.11 -1.46 7.74
C ILE A 215 -3.20 -2.50 7.85
N GLY A 216 -2.99 -3.47 8.75
CA GLY A 216 -3.95 -4.51 9.10
C GLY A 216 -4.33 -4.50 10.57
N THR A 217 -5.23 -5.43 10.96
CA THR A 217 -5.56 -5.73 12.35
C THR A 217 -5.43 -7.23 12.60
N ASP A 218 -5.01 -7.61 13.80
CA ASP A 218 -4.79 -9.00 14.18
C ASP A 218 -5.45 -9.29 15.54
N THR A 219 -6.50 -10.08 15.51
CA THR A 219 -7.17 -10.60 16.71
C THR A 219 -6.70 -12.02 17.02
N ASN A 220 -6.61 -12.87 15.98
CA ASN A 220 -6.19 -14.25 16.08
C ASN A 220 -4.99 -14.59 15.19
N ALA A 221 -4.95 -14.06 13.96
CA ALA A 221 -3.85 -14.27 13.01
C ALA A 221 -3.97 -13.31 11.80
N SER A 222 -4.82 -12.29 11.90
CA SER A 222 -5.37 -11.59 10.74
C SER A 222 -4.42 -10.59 10.06
N ILE A 223 -3.20 -10.40 10.54
CA ILE A 223 -2.08 -9.76 9.84
C ILE A 223 -1.16 -10.85 9.26
N ARG A 224 -0.70 -11.76 10.12
CA ARG A 224 0.41 -12.68 9.84
C ARG A 224 0.06 -13.76 8.82
N VAL A 225 -1.13 -14.34 8.94
CA VAL A 225 -1.57 -15.41 8.02
C VAL A 225 -1.80 -14.90 6.60
N PRO A 226 -2.54 -13.79 6.34
CA PRO A 226 -2.61 -13.24 5.00
C PRO A 226 -1.26 -12.74 4.48
N SER A 227 -0.36 -12.21 5.33
CA SER A 227 0.99 -11.84 4.93
C SER A 227 1.80 -13.05 4.45
N ALA A 228 1.77 -14.16 5.20
CA ALA A 228 2.44 -15.39 4.81
C ALA A 228 1.96 -15.93 3.45
N ALA A 229 0.64 -15.94 3.23
CA ALA A 229 0.03 -16.46 2.01
C ALA A 229 0.22 -15.56 0.79
N ASN A 230 0.57 -14.29 0.98
CA ASN A 230 0.79 -13.32 -0.09
C ASN A 230 2.25 -12.83 -0.16
N GLY A 231 3.17 -13.50 0.54
CA GLY A 231 4.61 -13.30 0.37
C GLY A 231 5.12 -11.94 0.84
N VAL A 232 4.48 -11.38 1.87
CA VAL A 232 4.85 -10.10 2.48
C VAL A 232 5.13 -10.27 3.98
N VAL A 233 5.75 -9.27 4.58
CA VAL A 233 6.04 -9.21 6.01
C VAL A 233 4.83 -8.63 6.75
N GLY A 234 4.41 -9.28 7.83
CA GLY A 234 3.32 -8.78 8.67
C GLY A 234 3.69 -8.82 10.15
N ILE A 235 3.65 -7.67 10.83
CA ILE A 235 3.93 -7.56 12.26
C ILE A 235 2.61 -7.45 13.03
N ARG A 236 2.42 -8.36 13.97
CA ARG A 236 1.51 -8.20 15.09
C ARG A 236 2.32 -7.67 16.28
N PRO A 237 2.18 -6.41 16.69
CA PRO A 237 2.87 -5.90 17.87
C PRO A 237 2.31 -6.49 19.17
N THR A 238 3.03 -6.31 20.26
CA THR A 238 2.55 -6.61 21.60
C THR A 238 1.19 -5.95 21.86
N LYS A 239 0.25 -6.70 22.41
CA LYS A 239 -1.07 -6.16 22.79
C LYS A 239 -0.93 -4.99 23.75
N GLY A 240 -1.46 -3.84 23.35
CA GLY A 240 -1.40 -2.59 24.12
C GLY A 240 -0.20 -1.69 23.80
N LEU A 241 0.69 -2.09 22.88
CA LEU A 241 1.72 -1.21 22.35
C LEU A 241 1.09 -0.06 21.55
N LEU A 242 0.14 -0.39 20.68
CA LEU A 242 -0.62 0.57 19.88
C LEU A 242 -2.03 0.75 20.45
N SER A 243 -2.58 1.95 20.30
CA SER A 243 -3.98 2.22 20.60
C SER A 243 -4.88 1.43 19.64
N THR A 244 -6.00 0.93 20.17
CA THR A 244 -7.08 0.34 19.38
C THR A 244 -8.34 1.22 19.36
N GLU A 245 -8.23 2.48 19.80
CA GLU A 245 -9.28 3.48 19.61
C GLU A 245 -9.46 3.74 18.10
N GLY A 246 -10.71 3.89 17.65
CA GLY A 246 -11.00 4.01 16.21
C GLY A 246 -10.80 2.72 15.41
N VAL A 247 -10.56 1.57 16.07
CA VAL A 247 -10.54 0.24 15.45
C VAL A 247 -11.77 -0.52 15.87
N THR A 248 -12.61 -0.94 14.92
CA THR A 248 -13.78 -1.75 15.24
C THR A 248 -13.35 -3.06 15.93
N PRO A 249 -13.82 -3.31 17.18
CA PRO A 249 -13.34 -4.45 17.94
C PRO A 249 -13.94 -5.77 17.46
N LEU A 250 -13.13 -6.83 17.50
CA LEU A 250 -13.60 -8.22 17.44
C LEU A 250 -13.47 -8.89 18.80
N ILE A 251 -12.27 -8.87 19.40
CA ILE A 251 -12.00 -9.33 20.77
C ILE A 251 -11.04 -8.33 21.42
N GLU A 252 -11.56 -7.37 22.14
CA GLU A 252 -10.79 -6.24 22.69
C GLU A 252 -9.52 -6.66 23.46
N THR A 253 -9.56 -7.81 24.15
CA THR A 253 -8.42 -8.31 24.90
C THR A 253 -7.28 -8.85 24.02
N ARG A 254 -7.51 -9.03 22.71
CA ARG A 254 -6.56 -9.61 21.74
C ARG A 254 -6.25 -8.68 20.58
N ASP A 255 -7.18 -7.79 20.22
CA ASP A 255 -7.09 -6.93 19.06
C ASP A 255 -5.85 -6.02 19.11
N THR A 256 -5.12 -5.96 18.02
CA THR A 256 -4.07 -4.98 17.77
C THR A 256 -4.04 -4.62 16.29
N ALA A 257 -3.56 -3.43 15.95
CA ALA A 257 -3.20 -3.07 14.59
C ALA A 257 -1.71 -3.34 14.35
N GLY A 258 -1.30 -3.35 13.10
CA GLY A 258 0.11 -3.49 12.77
C GLY A 258 0.38 -3.36 11.28
N PRO A 259 1.66 -3.17 10.90
CA PRO A 259 2.08 -2.97 9.52
C PRO A 259 2.13 -4.28 8.73
N ILE A 260 1.90 -4.13 7.43
CA ILE A 260 2.16 -5.11 6.39
C ILE A 260 3.01 -4.42 5.33
N ALA A 261 4.19 -4.96 5.03
CA ALA A 261 5.15 -4.38 4.11
C ALA A 261 5.91 -5.46 3.32
N LYS A 262 6.68 -5.08 2.32
CA LYS A 262 7.47 -6.03 1.54
C LYS A 262 8.71 -6.54 2.27
N THR A 263 9.29 -5.71 3.14
CA THR A 263 10.52 -6.00 3.87
C THR A 263 10.34 -5.83 5.36
N VAL A 264 11.20 -6.50 6.15
CA VAL A 264 11.25 -6.29 7.60
C VAL A 264 11.68 -4.86 7.93
N THR A 265 12.54 -4.27 7.11
CA THR A 265 12.97 -2.86 7.24
C THR A 265 11.78 -1.92 7.16
N ASP A 266 10.98 -2.02 6.10
CA ASP A 266 9.80 -1.17 5.92
C ASP A 266 8.78 -1.40 7.04
N ALA A 267 8.54 -2.67 7.42
CA ALA A 267 7.62 -3.00 8.50
C ALA A 267 8.04 -2.40 9.84
N ALA A 268 9.35 -2.41 10.16
CA ALA A 268 9.92 -1.80 11.37
C ALA A 268 9.76 -0.26 11.36
N LEU A 269 10.03 0.35 10.22
CA LEU A 269 9.89 1.78 9.99
C LEU A 269 8.43 2.24 10.16
N ILE A 270 7.49 1.51 9.55
CA ILE A 270 6.06 1.80 9.68
C ILE A 270 5.60 1.61 11.13
N LEU A 271 6.05 0.56 11.82
CA LEU A 271 5.71 0.35 13.23
C LEU A 271 6.23 1.50 14.11
N SER A 272 7.45 1.99 13.85
CA SER A 272 8.01 3.16 14.54
C SER A 272 7.10 4.38 14.36
N ALA A 273 6.67 4.66 13.15
CA ALA A 273 5.74 5.76 12.85
C ALA A 273 4.38 5.57 13.53
N MET A 274 3.81 4.35 13.54
CA MET A 274 2.54 4.05 14.22
C MET A 274 2.59 4.26 15.74
N THR A 275 3.78 4.27 16.35
CA THR A 275 3.99 4.64 17.77
C THR A 275 4.23 6.13 17.99
N GLY A 276 4.11 6.96 16.95
CA GLY A 276 4.53 8.37 17.00
C GLY A 276 6.02 8.53 17.30
N TYR A 277 6.83 7.59 16.84
CA TYR A 277 8.27 7.52 17.10
C TYR A 277 8.65 7.49 18.58
N GLN A 278 7.75 6.99 19.45
CA GLN A 278 8.12 6.71 20.85
C GLN A 278 9.15 5.59 20.93
N TYR A 279 9.15 4.69 19.95
CA TYR A 279 10.11 3.60 19.78
C TYR A 279 10.61 3.63 18.34
N ASP A 280 11.91 3.59 18.17
CA ASP A 280 12.56 3.44 16.87
C ASP A 280 12.94 1.98 16.67
N TYR A 281 12.08 1.24 15.98
CA TYR A 281 12.32 -0.18 15.71
C TYR A 281 13.36 -0.42 14.62
N THR A 282 13.79 0.61 13.89
CA THR A 282 14.87 0.49 12.92
C THR A 282 16.23 0.30 13.60
N GLU A 283 16.38 0.71 14.87
CA GLU A 283 17.57 0.42 15.66
C GLU A 283 17.79 -1.09 15.92
N ALA A 284 16.75 -1.91 15.75
CA ALA A 284 16.82 -3.36 15.90
C ALA A 284 17.32 -4.10 14.64
N LEU A 285 17.53 -3.40 13.52
CA LEU A 285 17.88 -3.99 12.22
C LEU A 285 19.38 -4.34 12.17
N ASP A 286 19.76 -5.42 12.84
CA ASP A 286 21.12 -5.97 12.83
C ASP A 286 21.14 -7.32 12.10
N SER A 287 21.84 -7.39 10.97
CA SER A 287 22.00 -8.62 10.18
C SER A 287 22.75 -9.74 10.93
N ASN A 288 23.44 -9.43 12.05
CA ASN A 288 24.14 -10.38 12.89
C ASN A 288 23.34 -10.79 14.14
N ALA A 289 22.09 -10.32 14.31
CA ALA A 289 21.31 -10.55 15.52
C ALA A 289 21.10 -12.04 15.85
N LEU A 290 21.14 -12.92 14.86
CA LEU A 290 21.00 -14.37 15.05
C LEU A 290 22.23 -15.03 15.67
N ASN A 291 23.41 -14.38 15.64
CA ASN A 291 24.62 -15.01 16.14
C ASN A 291 24.60 -15.17 17.68
N GLY A 292 24.48 -16.40 18.14
CA GLY A 292 24.34 -16.77 19.54
C GLY A 292 22.93 -16.61 20.11
N MET A 293 21.93 -16.22 19.30
CA MET A 293 20.53 -16.19 19.69
C MET A 293 20.00 -17.61 19.88
N LYS A 294 19.28 -17.84 20.95
CA LYS A 294 18.61 -19.12 21.23
C LYS A 294 17.18 -19.12 20.69
N ILE A 295 16.93 -19.97 19.72
CA ILE A 295 15.66 -20.05 18.98
C ILE A 295 14.94 -21.37 19.30
N GLY A 296 13.72 -21.26 19.85
CA GLY A 296 12.88 -22.43 20.13
C GLY A 296 12.01 -22.82 18.93
N ILE A 297 12.22 -24.02 18.36
CA ILE A 297 11.21 -24.60 17.44
C ILE A 297 10.05 -25.15 18.26
N VAL A 298 8.86 -24.63 17.97
CA VAL A 298 7.64 -25.12 18.65
C VAL A 298 7.15 -26.38 17.96
N ASP A 299 7.64 -27.56 18.38
CA ASP A 299 7.42 -28.85 17.73
C ASP A 299 5.94 -29.21 17.54
N ASN A 300 5.09 -28.90 18.50
CA ASN A 300 3.66 -29.18 18.39
C ASN A 300 2.92 -28.28 17.38
N LEU A 301 3.60 -27.29 16.80
CA LEU A 301 3.14 -26.49 15.67
C LEU A 301 3.92 -26.84 14.40
N ALA A 302 5.23 -26.95 14.47
CA ALA A 302 6.09 -27.28 13.35
C ALA A 302 5.75 -28.68 12.76
N ASN A 303 5.59 -29.68 13.60
CA ASN A 303 5.23 -31.06 13.18
C ASN A 303 3.83 -31.20 12.56
N ARG A 304 3.07 -30.11 12.42
CA ARG A 304 1.83 -30.08 11.63
C ARG A 304 2.08 -29.84 10.15
N SER A 305 3.27 -29.37 9.82
CA SER A 305 3.64 -29.03 8.44
C SER A 305 3.55 -30.26 7.53
N THR A 306 3.15 -30.02 6.30
CA THR A 306 2.95 -31.07 5.29
C THR A 306 3.42 -30.57 3.92
N GLY A 307 3.92 -31.50 3.11
CA GLY A 307 4.32 -31.23 1.72
C GLY A 307 5.47 -30.23 1.64
N SER A 308 5.39 -29.29 0.70
CA SER A 308 6.45 -28.30 0.44
C SER A 308 6.66 -27.32 1.60
N VAL A 309 5.64 -27.09 2.44
CA VAL A 309 5.79 -26.19 3.61
C VAL A 309 6.75 -26.78 4.65
N ASP A 310 6.77 -28.10 4.79
CA ASP A 310 7.71 -28.80 5.68
C ASP A 310 9.15 -28.58 5.21
N GLU A 311 9.42 -28.79 3.91
CA GLU A 311 10.73 -28.56 3.30
C GLU A 311 11.18 -27.09 3.37
N LEU A 312 10.25 -26.14 3.17
CA LEU A 312 10.54 -24.72 3.28
C LEU A 312 10.93 -24.33 4.71
N PHE A 313 10.24 -24.90 5.70
CA PHE A 313 10.54 -24.63 7.10
C PHE A 313 11.89 -25.23 7.52
N ASP A 314 12.21 -26.46 7.10
CA ASP A 314 13.51 -27.09 7.35
C ASP A 314 14.66 -26.25 6.73
N ASN A 315 14.45 -25.71 5.52
CA ASN A 315 15.40 -24.81 4.89
C ASN A 315 15.56 -23.50 5.68
N ALA A 316 14.45 -22.93 6.16
CA ALA A 316 14.49 -21.72 6.99
C ALA A 316 15.27 -21.96 8.30
N VAL A 317 15.04 -23.09 8.97
CA VAL A 317 15.82 -23.49 10.17
C VAL A 317 17.31 -23.61 9.84
N SER A 318 17.66 -24.24 8.71
CA SER A 318 19.06 -24.35 8.27
C SER A 318 19.72 -22.99 8.03
N VAL A 319 18.98 -22.00 7.52
CA VAL A 319 19.46 -20.61 7.39
C VAL A 319 19.76 -20.02 8.77
N LEU A 320 18.83 -20.15 9.74
CA LEU A 320 19.02 -19.64 11.10
C LEU A 320 20.26 -20.25 11.76
N GLU A 321 20.46 -21.56 11.66
CA GLU A 321 21.66 -22.26 12.18
C GLU A 321 22.94 -21.76 11.48
N SER A 322 22.90 -21.51 10.17
CA SER A 322 24.05 -21.01 9.41
C SER A 322 24.46 -19.59 9.84
N CYS A 323 23.54 -18.81 10.38
CA CYS A 323 23.78 -17.49 10.97
C CYS A 323 24.29 -17.55 12.42
N GLY A 324 24.48 -18.75 12.97
CA GLY A 324 24.99 -18.96 14.32
C GLY A 324 23.93 -19.00 15.42
N ALA A 325 22.66 -19.16 15.07
CA ALA A 325 21.59 -19.37 16.06
C ALA A 325 21.71 -20.76 16.70
N GLU A 326 21.43 -20.85 18.01
CA GLU A 326 21.29 -22.12 18.73
C GLU A 326 19.81 -22.55 18.69
N VAL A 327 19.52 -23.59 17.89
CA VAL A 327 18.15 -24.09 17.70
C VAL A 327 17.81 -25.12 18.76
N ILE A 328 16.67 -24.96 19.44
CA ILE A 328 16.21 -25.78 20.55
C ILE A 328 14.79 -26.28 20.28
N HIS A 329 14.59 -27.59 20.28
CA HIS A 329 13.24 -28.17 20.13
C HIS A 329 12.46 -28.07 21.44
N MET A 330 11.23 -27.57 21.36
CA MET A 330 10.37 -27.35 22.51
C MET A 330 8.88 -27.54 22.19
N ASN A 331 8.09 -27.70 23.23
CA ASN A 331 6.64 -27.74 23.11
C ASN A 331 6.00 -26.64 23.97
N ILE A 332 5.04 -25.94 23.41
CA ILE A 332 4.22 -24.96 24.11
C ILE A 332 2.77 -25.45 24.11
N SER A 333 2.19 -25.62 25.29
CA SER A 333 0.80 -25.98 25.45
C SER A 333 0.05 -24.89 26.21
N LEU A 334 -0.68 -24.08 25.47
CA LEU A 334 -1.47 -22.97 26.02
C LEU A 334 -2.88 -23.43 26.50
N GLY A 335 -3.20 -24.72 26.32
CA GLY A 335 -4.54 -25.21 26.63
C GLY A 335 -5.56 -24.97 25.52
N SER A 336 -6.80 -25.49 25.69
CA SER A 336 -7.80 -25.55 24.61
C SER A 336 -8.95 -24.56 24.73
N SER A 337 -8.92 -23.59 25.65
CA SER A 337 -10.10 -22.78 25.92
C SER A 337 -10.00 -21.36 25.34
N TYR A 338 -11.01 -21.02 24.55
CA TYR A 338 -11.27 -19.66 24.04
C TYR A 338 -11.53 -18.65 25.20
N ASP A 339 -11.78 -19.13 26.41
CA ASP A 339 -12.20 -18.34 27.57
C ASP A 339 -11.04 -17.98 28.52
N CYS A 340 -9.79 -18.31 28.17
CA CYS A 340 -8.67 -17.99 29.04
C CYS A 340 -8.23 -16.56 28.89
N ASP A 341 -7.98 -15.93 30.02
CA ASP A 341 -7.35 -14.61 30.16
C ASP A 341 -5.97 -14.57 29.49
N VAL A 342 -5.76 -13.59 28.63
CA VAL A 342 -4.49 -13.35 27.90
C VAL A 342 -3.30 -13.32 28.87
N ALA A 343 -3.45 -12.72 30.05
CA ALA A 343 -2.40 -12.66 31.07
C ALA A 343 -2.02 -14.05 31.59
N SER A 344 -2.96 -14.98 31.67
CA SER A 344 -2.69 -16.38 32.07
C SER A 344 -1.91 -17.13 31.00
N TYR A 345 -2.28 -16.97 29.74
CA TYR A 345 -1.53 -17.55 28.62
C TYR A 345 -0.13 -16.93 28.46
N ASN A 346 0.00 -15.62 28.68
CA ASN A 346 1.29 -14.94 28.68
C ASN A 346 2.26 -15.56 29.71
N LYS A 347 1.79 -15.82 30.93
CA LYS A 347 2.59 -16.50 31.97
C LYS A 347 3.04 -17.89 31.55
N VAL A 348 2.16 -18.67 30.91
CA VAL A 348 2.51 -20.02 30.41
C VAL A 348 3.52 -19.93 29.28
N PHE A 349 3.35 -19.00 28.35
CA PHE A 349 4.27 -18.78 27.25
C PHE A 349 5.65 -18.34 27.75
N THR A 350 5.71 -17.31 28.61
CA THR A 350 6.96 -16.81 29.20
C THR A 350 7.67 -17.91 30.00
N ALA A 351 6.94 -18.68 30.82
CA ALA A 351 7.53 -19.78 31.57
C ALA A 351 8.07 -20.91 30.67
N ALA A 352 7.48 -21.13 29.50
CA ALA A 352 8.02 -22.08 28.53
C ALA A 352 9.32 -21.55 27.93
N MET A 353 9.36 -20.30 27.50
CA MET A 353 10.59 -19.66 26.99
C MET A 353 11.72 -19.67 28.04
N ASP A 354 11.41 -19.35 29.29
CA ASP A 354 12.40 -19.35 30.39
C ASP A 354 12.92 -20.75 30.70
N LYS A 355 12.04 -21.76 30.67
CA LYS A 355 12.43 -23.16 30.89
C LYS A 355 13.44 -23.67 29.88
N TYR A 356 13.27 -23.27 28.61
CA TYR A 356 14.14 -23.67 27.51
C TYR A 356 15.25 -22.63 27.24
N GLU A 357 15.26 -21.53 27.98
CA GLU A 357 16.21 -20.42 27.88
C GLU A 357 16.28 -19.85 26.46
N VAL A 358 15.13 -19.73 25.76
CA VAL A 358 15.06 -19.22 24.39
C VAL A 358 14.69 -17.74 24.36
N ASP A 359 15.24 -17.03 23.38
CA ASP A 359 15.00 -15.60 23.13
C ASP A 359 13.76 -15.40 22.25
N VAL A 360 13.60 -16.24 21.23
CA VAL A 360 12.55 -16.21 20.24
C VAL A 360 12.04 -17.63 20.00
N VAL A 361 10.78 -17.79 19.67
CA VAL A 361 10.23 -19.07 19.17
C VAL A 361 9.83 -18.93 17.72
N ILE A 362 9.94 -20.04 16.97
CA ILE A 362 9.57 -20.11 15.55
C ILE A 362 8.65 -21.30 15.24
N TYR A 363 7.85 -21.10 14.23
CA TYR A 363 6.98 -22.13 13.62
C TYR A 363 6.50 -21.64 12.25
N PRO A 364 6.07 -22.53 11.32
CA PRO A 364 5.47 -22.10 10.06
C PRO A 364 4.12 -21.43 10.32
N THR A 365 3.88 -20.27 9.71
CA THR A 365 2.62 -19.52 9.84
C THR A 365 1.47 -20.32 9.26
N LEU A 366 1.67 -20.92 8.07
CA LEU A 366 0.80 -21.93 7.47
C LEU A 366 1.47 -23.30 7.60
N TYR A 367 0.68 -24.37 7.84
CA TYR A 367 1.22 -25.73 7.94
C TYR A 367 0.92 -26.60 6.70
N GLY A 368 0.45 -26.02 5.61
CA GLY A 368 0.18 -26.67 4.33
C GLY A 368 -0.01 -25.64 3.24
N ASN A 369 -0.05 -26.09 1.99
CA ASN A 369 -0.22 -25.24 0.82
C ASN A 369 -1.48 -24.37 0.93
N ALA A 370 -1.47 -23.23 0.23
CA ALA A 370 -2.58 -22.30 0.21
C ALA A 370 -3.90 -22.95 -0.24
N LEU A 371 -4.96 -22.70 0.50
CA LEU A 371 -6.26 -23.29 0.26
C LEU A 371 -6.96 -22.64 -0.95
N SER A 372 -7.71 -23.45 -1.72
CA SER A 372 -8.69 -22.89 -2.65
C SER A 372 -9.81 -22.17 -1.87
N HIS A 373 -10.54 -21.29 -2.55
CA HIS A 373 -11.68 -20.59 -1.94
C HIS A 373 -12.71 -21.54 -1.29
N SER A 374 -13.01 -22.66 -1.95
CA SER A 374 -13.95 -23.64 -1.41
C SER A 374 -13.40 -24.40 -0.20
N SER A 375 -12.11 -24.73 -0.22
CA SER A 375 -11.47 -25.44 0.89
C SER A 375 -11.34 -24.55 2.13
N ALA A 376 -11.09 -23.26 1.95
CA ALA A 376 -11.00 -22.29 3.03
C ALA A 376 -12.32 -22.13 3.81
N LEU A 377 -13.46 -22.30 3.16
CA LEU A 377 -14.78 -22.30 3.84
C LEU A 377 -14.97 -23.50 4.77
N GLY A 378 -14.23 -24.60 4.57
CA GLY A 378 -14.34 -25.83 5.33
C GLY A 378 -13.32 -25.99 6.46
N GLY A 379 -12.29 -25.13 6.53
CA GLY A 379 -11.25 -25.28 7.54
C GLY A 379 -10.08 -24.31 7.40
N SER A 380 -9.13 -24.43 8.32
CA SER A 380 -7.89 -23.65 8.35
C SER A 380 -6.68 -24.56 8.37
N ASN A 381 -5.60 -24.12 7.74
CA ASN A 381 -4.28 -24.74 7.77
C ASN A 381 -3.21 -23.79 8.32
N SER A 382 -3.57 -22.93 9.29
CA SER A 382 -2.62 -21.98 9.89
C SER A 382 -2.31 -22.30 11.35
N ASN A 383 -1.11 -21.92 11.77
CA ASN A 383 -0.65 -21.95 13.16
C ASN A 383 -0.75 -20.58 13.85
N GLY A 384 -0.87 -19.50 13.08
CA GLY A 384 -0.78 -18.14 13.58
C GLY A 384 -1.77 -17.77 14.69
N TRP A 385 -2.90 -18.48 14.81
CA TRP A 385 -3.91 -18.24 15.85
C TRP A 385 -3.51 -18.70 17.25
N TYR A 386 -2.44 -19.49 17.40
CA TYR A 386 -2.22 -20.26 18.62
C TYR A 386 -1.45 -19.49 19.71
N ILE A 387 -0.26 -18.93 19.40
CA ILE A 387 0.65 -18.33 20.40
C ILE A 387 0.38 -16.84 20.59
N ALA A 388 0.73 -16.04 19.61
CA ALA A 388 0.80 -14.58 19.75
C ALA A 388 -0.52 -13.94 20.19
N PRO A 389 -1.69 -14.27 19.59
CA PRO A 389 -2.94 -13.65 20.00
C PRO A 389 -3.41 -14.15 21.37
N SER A 390 -3.13 -15.41 21.69
CA SER A 390 -3.55 -15.97 22.99
C SER A 390 -2.75 -15.40 24.14
N ALA A 391 -1.43 -15.21 23.97
CA ALA A 391 -0.53 -14.68 24.98
C ALA A 391 -0.37 -13.15 24.92
N GLY A 392 -0.91 -12.47 23.92
CA GLY A 392 -0.78 -11.02 23.75
C GLY A 392 0.64 -10.56 23.44
N VAL A 393 1.46 -11.43 22.84
CA VAL A 393 2.87 -11.20 22.57
C VAL A 393 3.10 -10.76 21.12
N PRO A 394 4.25 -10.11 20.81
CA PRO A 394 4.60 -9.73 19.47
C PRO A 394 4.91 -10.95 18.60
N ALA A 395 4.57 -10.87 17.33
CA ALA A 395 4.96 -11.84 16.33
C ALA A 395 5.08 -11.20 14.95
N ILE A 396 6.00 -11.72 14.14
CA ILE A 396 6.22 -11.33 12.76
C ILE A 396 6.22 -12.57 11.87
N SER A 397 5.53 -12.47 10.74
CA SER A 397 5.60 -13.48 9.68
C SER A 397 6.46 -12.94 8.53
N VAL A 398 7.46 -13.72 8.12
CA VAL A 398 8.40 -13.39 7.04
C VAL A 398 8.34 -14.47 5.97
N PRO A 399 8.40 -14.15 4.67
CA PRO A 399 8.43 -15.15 3.62
C PRO A 399 9.59 -16.17 3.79
N MET A 400 9.29 -17.46 3.61
CA MET A 400 10.31 -18.53 3.63
C MET A 400 10.43 -19.24 2.27
N GLY A 401 9.72 -18.81 1.24
CA GLY A 401 9.70 -19.35 -0.10
C GLY A 401 8.30 -19.58 -0.63
N THR A 402 8.21 -20.27 -1.76
CA THR A 402 6.94 -20.64 -2.40
C THR A 402 6.75 -22.16 -2.36
N ASP A 403 5.50 -22.58 -2.23
CA ASP A 403 5.11 -23.98 -2.34
C ASP A 403 5.21 -24.50 -3.80
N THR A 404 4.85 -25.77 -4.02
CA THR A 404 4.88 -26.39 -5.36
C THR A 404 3.90 -25.77 -6.35
N ASP A 405 2.91 -25.03 -5.88
CA ASP A 405 1.95 -24.28 -6.69
C ASP A 405 2.44 -22.85 -7.01
N GLY A 406 3.61 -22.45 -6.48
CA GLY A 406 4.18 -21.12 -6.61
C GLY A 406 3.61 -20.09 -5.62
N ILE A 407 2.83 -20.54 -4.63
CA ILE A 407 2.23 -19.67 -3.64
C ILE A 407 3.16 -19.52 -2.43
N PRO A 408 3.33 -18.28 -1.91
CA PRO A 408 4.21 -18.04 -0.77
C PRO A 408 3.76 -18.74 0.51
N SER A 409 4.74 -19.03 1.36
CA SER A 409 4.55 -19.42 2.75
C SER A 409 5.51 -18.66 3.65
N GLY A 410 5.19 -18.55 4.94
CA GLY A 410 5.94 -17.75 5.91
C GLY A 410 6.35 -18.51 7.15
N ILE A 411 7.53 -18.14 7.68
CA ILE A 411 7.99 -18.48 9.02
C ILE A 411 7.54 -17.39 9.99
N GLU A 412 7.03 -17.78 11.14
CA GLU A 412 6.61 -16.87 12.19
C GLU A 412 7.61 -16.87 13.34
N PHE A 413 8.04 -15.67 13.75
CA PHE A 413 8.86 -15.42 14.93
C PHE A 413 7.97 -14.80 16.00
N ALA A 414 8.09 -15.24 17.26
CA ALA A 414 7.38 -14.65 18.40
C ALA A 414 8.30 -14.62 19.63
N ALA A 415 8.15 -13.57 20.46
CA ALA A 415 8.94 -13.40 21.67
C ALA A 415 8.06 -12.99 22.86
N ARG A 416 8.67 -12.65 24.00
CA ARG A 416 7.92 -12.18 25.18
C ARG A 416 7.22 -10.85 24.90
N ALA A 417 6.20 -10.54 25.66
CA ALA A 417 5.54 -9.25 25.56
C ALA A 417 6.52 -8.09 25.74
N TYR A 418 6.45 -7.12 24.84
CA TYR A 418 7.34 -5.95 24.73
C TYR A 418 8.77 -6.25 24.25
N ASP A 419 9.05 -7.50 23.82
CA ASP A 419 10.26 -7.84 23.08
C ASP A 419 10.06 -7.68 21.56
N ASP A 420 9.25 -6.70 21.12
CA ASP A 420 8.97 -6.41 19.70
C ASP A 420 10.26 -6.17 18.91
N ALA A 421 11.22 -5.44 19.48
CA ALA A 421 12.53 -5.22 18.87
C ALA A 421 13.33 -6.52 18.67
N VAL A 422 13.22 -7.48 19.60
CA VAL A 422 13.92 -8.78 19.50
C VAL A 422 13.32 -9.62 18.36
N VAL A 423 11.99 -9.62 18.22
CA VAL A 423 11.30 -10.30 17.12
C VAL A 423 11.72 -9.71 15.78
N ILE A 424 11.77 -8.37 15.67
CA ILE A 424 12.17 -7.66 14.45
C ILE A 424 13.64 -7.96 14.11
N ALA A 425 14.55 -7.93 15.10
CA ALA A 425 15.96 -8.23 14.90
C ALA A 425 16.19 -9.65 14.35
N ALA A 426 15.51 -10.65 14.94
CA ALA A 426 15.60 -12.04 14.48
C ALA A 426 15.05 -12.21 13.06
N ALA A 427 13.90 -11.61 12.78
CA ALA A 427 13.25 -11.65 11.48
C ALA A 427 14.07 -10.94 10.39
N TYR A 428 14.64 -9.78 10.70
CA TYR A 428 15.52 -9.04 9.80
C TYR A 428 16.77 -9.82 9.44
N ALA A 429 17.48 -10.34 10.44
CA ALA A 429 18.69 -11.13 10.20
C ALA A 429 18.40 -12.40 9.38
N TYR A 430 17.23 -13.04 9.59
CA TYR A 430 16.74 -14.14 8.76
C TYR A 430 16.46 -13.68 7.33
N GLU A 431 15.71 -12.59 7.13
CA GLU A 431 15.39 -12.05 5.81
C GLU A 431 16.66 -11.79 5.00
N GLN A 432 17.64 -11.09 5.61
CA GLN A 432 18.92 -10.78 4.96
C GLN A 432 19.72 -12.03 4.59
N ALA A 433 19.73 -13.04 5.46
CA ALA A 433 20.50 -14.27 5.24
C ALA A 433 19.82 -15.22 4.25
N SER A 434 18.51 -15.33 4.28
CA SER A 434 17.75 -16.20 3.38
C SER A 434 17.74 -15.68 1.96
N GLY A 435 17.73 -14.35 1.78
CA GLY A 435 17.59 -13.68 0.50
C GLY A 435 16.29 -14.04 -0.24
N VAL A 436 15.28 -14.57 0.49
CA VAL A 436 14.00 -14.94 -0.10
C VAL A 436 13.26 -13.69 -0.52
N LYS A 437 13.05 -13.56 -1.81
CA LYS A 437 12.18 -12.54 -2.42
C LYS A 437 11.11 -13.25 -3.23
N VAL A 438 9.87 -12.90 -2.99
CA VAL A 438 8.72 -13.41 -3.74
C VAL A 438 7.96 -12.24 -4.34
N LYS A 439 7.64 -12.35 -5.62
CA LYS A 439 6.95 -11.31 -6.39
C LYS A 439 5.84 -11.96 -7.20
N THR A 440 4.65 -11.37 -7.18
CA THR A 440 3.58 -11.82 -8.07
C THR A 440 3.86 -11.40 -9.51
N THR A 441 3.49 -12.27 -10.45
CA THR A 441 3.52 -11.97 -11.88
C THR A 441 2.18 -11.46 -12.40
N LEU A 442 1.15 -11.46 -11.56
CA LEU A 442 -0.20 -11.04 -11.94
C LEU A 442 -0.39 -9.51 -11.89
N ALA A 443 0.54 -8.78 -11.27
CA ALA A 443 0.56 -7.33 -11.21
C ALA A 443 1.93 -6.80 -11.66
N PRO A 444 2.31 -6.95 -12.94
CA PRO A 444 3.58 -6.46 -13.45
C PRO A 444 3.71 -4.94 -13.33
N ASN A 445 4.90 -4.40 -13.61
CA ASN A 445 5.06 -2.95 -13.73
C ASN A 445 4.23 -2.45 -14.93
N LEU A 446 3.63 -1.27 -14.79
CA LEU A 446 2.80 -0.68 -15.84
C LEU A 446 3.61 0.17 -16.82
N TYR A 447 4.75 0.71 -16.37
CA TYR A 447 5.50 1.71 -17.10
C TYR A 447 6.98 1.37 -17.15
N ASP A 448 7.57 1.52 -18.34
CA ASP A 448 9.00 1.32 -18.54
C ASP A 448 9.80 2.64 -18.32
N SER A 449 9.12 3.81 -18.24
CA SER A 449 9.75 5.11 -18.00
C SER A 449 8.80 6.11 -17.32
N VAL A 450 9.36 7.14 -16.66
CA VAL A 450 8.60 8.25 -16.03
C VAL A 450 7.94 9.15 -17.07
N GLU A 451 8.54 9.25 -18.27
CA GLU A 451 8.04 10.10 -19.37
C GLU A 451 6.63 9.67 -19.82
N GLU A 452 6.35 8.36 -19.84
CA GLU A 452 5.01 7.84 -20.14
C GLU A 452 4.00 8.22 -19.06
N ILE A 453 4.43 8.30 -17.80
CA ILE A 453 3.60 8.70 -16.65
C ILE A 453 3.29 10.19 -16.70
N GLU A 454 4.27 11.06 -16.92
CA GLU A 454 4.07 12.51 -17.05
C GLU A 454 3.11 12.82 -18.19
N THR A 455 3.23 12.08 -19.30
CA THR A 455 2.34 12.23 -20.45
C THR A 455 0.89 11.91 -20.12
N LEU A 456 0.63 10.90 -19.32
CA LEU A 456 -0.74 10.53 -18.90
C LEU A 456 -1.35 11.55 -17.92
N TYR A 457 -0.54 12.23 -17.14
CA TYR A 457 -1.00 13.04 -16.00
C TYR A 457 -1.06 14.55 -16.24
N ASP A 458 -0.25 15.11 -17.13
CA ASP A 458 -0.43 16.48 -17.65
C ASP A 458 -1.81 16.67 -18.31
N ILE A 459 -2.40 15.55 -18.73
CA ILE A 459 -3.76 15.46 -19.28
C ILE A 459 -4.83 15.76 -18.23
N ARG A 460 -4.59 15.46 -16.94
CA ARG A 460 -5.62 15.48 -15.87
C ARG A 460 -6.10 16.86 -15.46
N ASP A 461 -5.25 17.86 -15.50
CA ASP A 461 -5.49 19.12 -14.76
C ASP A 461 -6.15 20.23 -15.56
N THR A 462 -6.57 19.97 -16.78
CA THR A 462 -7.15 21.00 -17.65
C THR A 462 -8.56 20.62 -18.10
N ASP A 463 -9.50 21.56 -17.96
CA ASP A 463 -10.89 21.46 -18.40
C ASP A 463 -10.96 21.52 -19.95
N ILE A 464 -11.27 20.38 -20.57
CA ILE A 464 -11.30 20.22 -22.02
C ILE A 464 -12.33 21.11 -22.69
N ASP A 465 -13.50 21.24 -22.10
CA ASP A 465 -14.56 22.07 -22.65
C ASP A 465 -14.11 23.54 -22.69
N THR A 466 -13.31 23.97 -21.71
CA THR A 466 -12.70 25.31 -21.69
C THR A 466 -11.60 25.48 -22.75
N LEU A 467 -10.87 24.42 -23.09
CA LEU A 467 -9.80 24.47 -24.10
C LEU A 467 -10.32 24.42 -25.54
N ILE A 468 -11.45 23.77 -25.76
CA ILE A 468 -12.10 23.73 -27.09
C ILE A 468 -13.12 24.86 -27.22
N TYR A 469 -13.54 25.47 -26.10
CA TYR A 469 -14.51 26.56 -26.09
C TYR A 469 -13.95 27.80 -26.81
N GLY A 470 -14.58 28.15 -27.93
CA GLY A 470 -14.16 29.28 -28.78
C GLY A 470 -13.55 28.86 -30.12
N TYR A 471 -13.38 27.57 -30.39
CA TYR A 471 -13.02 27.05 -31.70
C TYR A 471 -14.29 26.69 -32.50
N PHE A 472 -14.26 26.98 -33.79
CA PHE A 472 -15.38 26.75 -34.68
C PHE A 472 -15.01 25.67 -35.72
N GLY A 473 -14.97 24.41 -35.26
CA GLY A 473 -14.96 23.26 -36.15
C GLY A 473 -16.38 22.90 -36.62
N THR A 474 -16.48 22.02 -37.57
CA THR A 474 -17.77 21.45 -38.03
C THR A 474 -18.23 20.34 -37.09
N ASP A 475 -19.54 20.06 -37.03
CA ASP A 475 -20.08 18.94 -36.26
C ASP A 475 -19.46 17.59 -36.68
N GLU A 476 -19.04 17.44 -37.95
CA GLU A 476 -18.36 16.25 -38.47
C GLU A 476 -16.97 16.11 -37.91
N GLN A 477 -16.20 17.20 -37.79
CA GLN A 477 -14.88 17.21 -37.19
C GLN A 477 -14.91 16.99 -35.66
N TYR A 478 -15.96 17.43 -34.98
CA TYR A 478 -16.17 17.13 -33.57
C TYR A 478 -16.50 15.64 -33.37
N ALA A 479 -17.30 15.05 -34.24
CA ALA A 479 -17.60 13.63 -34.24
C ALA A 479 -16.37 12.75 -34.48
N ASP A 480 -15.40 13.23 -35.31
CA ASP A 480 -14.09 12.55 -35.50
C ASP A 480 -13.27 12.52 -34.21
N ILE A 481 -13.31 13.60 -33.42
CA ILE A 481 -12.67 13.66 -32.10
C ILE A 481 -13.31 12.68 -31.15
N GLU A 482 -14.65 12.65 -31.07
CA GLU A 482 -15.39 11.73 -30.22
C GLU A 482 -15.19 10.27 -30.63
N ALA A 483 -15.06 9.99 -31.92
CA ALA A 483 -14.79 8.65 -32.43
C ALA A 483 -13.37 8.17 -32.05
N ALA A 484 -12.36 9.01 -32.28
CA ALA A 484 -10.99 8.70 -31.88
C ALA A 484 -10.85 8.54 -30.36
N TYR A 485 -11.59 9.33 -29.60
CA TYR A 485 -11.73 9.23 -28.17
C TYR A 485 -12.34 7.89 -27.72
N SER A 486 -13.41 7.46 -28.40
CA SER A 486 -14.06 6.19 -28.13
C SER A 486 -13.17 4.98 -28.46
N ASP A 487 -12.35 5.08 -29.53
CA ASP A 487 -11.38 4.03 -29.90
C ASP A 487 -10.29 3.87 -28.83
N ILE A 488 -9.80 4.97 -28.26
CA ILE A 488 -8.84 4.95 -27.17
C ILE A 488 -9.48 4.33 -25.91
N ALA A 489 -10.72 4.73 -25.59
CA ALA A 489 -11.46 4.18 -24.46
C ALA A 489 -11.64 2.66 -24.57
N ALA A 490 -12.07 2.18 -25.72
CA ALA A 490 -12.28 0.76 -25.99
C ALA A 490 -10.94 -0.03 -25.92
N TYR A 491 -9.85 0.55 -26.43
CA TYR A 491 -8.53 -0.09 -26.36
C TYR A 491 -8.05 -0.26 -24.93
N LEU A 492 -8.20 0.76 -24.11
CA LEU A 492 -7.78 0.73 -22.69
C LEU A 492 -8.66 -0.22 -21.87
N GLU A 493 -9.95 -0.36 -22.23
CA GLU A 493 -10.90 -1.26 -21.55
C GLU A 493 -10.64 -2.73 -21.89
N ASP A 494 -10.36 -3.05 -23.15
CA ASP A 494 -10.37 -4.45 -23.65
C ASP A 494 -8.98 -5.05 -23.91
N SER A 495 -7.94 -4.25 -24.15
CA SER A 495 -6.73 -4.78 -24.78
C SER A 495 -5.40 -4.28 -24.20
N TYR A 496 -5.37 -3.17 -23.51
CA TYR A 496 -4.11 -2.53 -23.10
C TYR A 496 -3.25 -3.40 -22.19
N TYR A 497 -3.86 -4.15 -21.28
CA TYR A 497 -3.15 -4.97 -20.28
C TYR A 497 -2.68 -6.34 -20.81
N ASP A 498 -3.21 -6.76 -21.97
CA ASP A 498 -2.86 -8.04 -22.63
C ASP A 498 -1.96 -7.84 -23.85
N ASP A 499 -1.65 -6.60 -24.23
CA ASP A 499 -0.97 -6.27 -25.48
C ASP A 499 0.53 -6.04 -25.27
N VAL A 500 1.33 -6.94 -25.89
CA VAL A 500 2.81 -6.89 -25.86
C VAL A 500 3.37 -5.63 -26.56
N ASP A 501 2.58 -5.00 -27.43
CA ASP A 501 2.90 -3.81 -28.18
C ASP A 501 2.07 -2.59 -27.69
N ALA A 502 1.61 -2.62 -26.43
CA ALA A 502 0.68 -1.64 -25.86
C ALA A 502 1.12 -0.18 -26.04
N ALA A 503 2.39 0.13 -25.83
CA ALA A 503 2.92 1.48 -25.99
C ALA A 503 2.84 1.98 -27.45
N ALA A 504 3.19 1.12 -28.42
CA ALA A 504 3.13 1.49 -29.84
C ALA A 504 1.69 1.67 -30.34
N ASN A 505 0.75 0.83 -29.85
CA ASN A 505 -0.65 0.91 -30.20
C ASN A 505 -1.35 2.10 -29.51
N ALA A 506 -0.99 2.40 -28.28
CA ALA A 506 -1.43 3.60 -27.58
C ALA A 506 -0.97 4.87 -28.31
N GLN A 507 0.29 4.92 -28.77
CA GLN A 507 0.82 6.05 -29.54
C GLN A 507 0.07 6.25 -30.88
N ASP A 508 -0.29 5.17 -31.60
CA ASP A 508 -1.06 5.28 -32.84
C ASP A 508 -2.48 5.85 -32.60
N LEU A 509 -3.09 5.52 -31.46
CA LEU A 509 -4.38 6.08 -31.05
C LEU A 509 -4.26 7.54 -30.62
N ILE A 510 -3.20 7.90 -29.91
CA ILE A 510 -2.86 9.29 -29.57
C ILE A 510 -2.72 10.11 -30.86
N ASP A 511 -1.91 9.64 -31.80
CA ASP A 511 -1.65 10.33 -33.07
C ASP A 511 -2.95 10.54 -33.88
N LYS A 512 -3.85 9.55 -33.88
CA LYS A 512 -5.18 9.69 -34.49
C LYS A 512 -6.01 10.79 -33.83
N TYR A 513 -6.03 10.80 -32.51
CA TYR A 513 -6.76 11.79 -31.74
C TYR A 513 -6.18 13.20 -31.97
N GLU A 514 -4.85 13.37 -31.93
CA GLU A 514 -4.16 14.62 -32.23
C GLU A 514 -4.50 15.16 -33.60
N ASN A 515 -4.51 14.27 -34.60
CA ASN A 515 -4.88 14.66 -35.97
C ASN A 515 -6.34 15.14 -36.06
N ALA A 516 -7.27 14.51 -35.35
CA ALA A 516 -8.67 14.93 -35.29
C ALA A 516 -8.81 16.31 -34.61
N VAL A 517 -8.14 16.53 -33.49
CA VAL A 517 -8.11 17.81 -32.77
C VAL A 517 -7.47 18.91 -33.63
N MET A 518 -6.38 18.61 -34.32
CA MET A 518 -5.72 19.55 -35.22
C MET A 518 -6.63 19.92 -36.41
N SER A 519 -7.33 18.94 -36.99
CA SER A 519 -8.30 19.18 -38.07
C SER A 519 -9.42 20.10 -37.62
N TYR A 520 -10.00 19.88 -36.43
CA TYR A 520 -11.03 20.73 -35.85
C TYR A 520 -10.53 22.17 -35.60
N ARG A 521 -9.29 22.34 -35.14
CA ARG A 521 -8.69 23.65 -34.84
C ARG A 521 -8.27 24.41 -36.08
N MET A 522 -7.76 23.72 -37.10
CA MET A 522 -7.35 24.35 -38.36
C MET A 522 -8.53 24.93 -39.14
N SER A 523 -9.76 24.50 -38.88
CA SER A 523 -10.97 25.13 -39.44
C SER A 523 -11.29 26.48 -38.79
N SER A 524 -10.71 26.81 -37.66
CA SER A 524 -10.74 28.14 -37.05
C SER A 524 -9.50 28.96 -37.48
N TRP A 525 -9.66 30.22 -37.80
CA TRP A 525 -8.59 31.10 -38.33
C TRP A 525 -7.54 31.50 -37.28
N GLU A 526 -7.49 30.91 -36.10
CA GLU A 526 -6.48 31.16 -35.07
C GLU A 526 -5.42 30.05 -35.08
N ILE A 527 -4.15 30.44 -35.30
CA ILE A 527 -3.01 29.53 -35.21
C ILE A 527 -2.66 29.38 -33.72
N MET A 528 -2.91 28.21 -33.16
CA MET A 528 -2.44 27.84 -31.82
C MET A 528 -1.02 27.26 -31.92
N SER A 529 -0.27 27.40 -30.83
CA SER A 529 1.05 26.78 -30.70
C SER A 529 0.96 25.26 -30.66
N ASN A 530 1.99 24.57 -31.10
CA ASN A 530 2.06 23.11 -31.01
C ASN A 530 1.94 22.64 -29.55
N GLU A 531 2.49 23.39 -28.58
CA GLU A 531 2.43 23.09 -27.15
C GLU A 531 0.99 23.08 -26.59
N GLU A 532 0.14 24.01 -27.05
CA GLU A 532 -1.26 24.06 -26.66
C GLU A 532 -2.07 22.90 -27.27
N SER A 533 -1.71 22.46 -28.48
CA SER A 533 -2.32 21.28 -29.13
C SER A 533 -1.95 19.99 -28.40
N GLU A 534 -0.69 19.82 -28.08
CA GLU A 534 -0.16 18.70 -27.32
C GLU A 534 -0.79 18.61 -25.92
N LEU A 535 -0.92 19.74 -25.22
CA LEU A 535 -1.55 19.83 -23.92
C LEU A 535 -3.01 19.36 -23.94
N VAL A 536 -3.78 19.73 -24.95
CA VAL A 536 -5.20 19.33 -25.10
C VAL A 536 -5.33 17.82 -25.33
N THR A 537 -4.43 17.25 -26.11
CA THR A 537 -4.42 15.82 -26.39
C THR A 537 -4.15 15.00 -25.15
N ARG A 538 -3.11 15.37 -24.43
CA ARG A 538 -2.72 14.76 -23.16
C ARG A 538 -3.88 14.77 -22.16
N MET A 539 -4.59 15.87 -22.07
CA MET A 539 -5.69 16.05 -21.11
C MET A 539 -6.89 15.13 -21.34
N LYS A 540 -7.28 14.90 -22.58
CA LYS A 540 -8.43 14.02 -22.87
C LYS A 540 -8.12 12.54 -22.67
N MET A 541 -6.91 12.08 -22.89
CA MET A 541 -6.53 10.71 -22.54
C MET A 541 -6.77 10.40 -21.06
N TYR A 542 -6.50 11.36 -20.20
CA TYR A 542 -6.75 11.16 -18.77
C TYR A 542 -8.25 11.06 -18.42
N ASP A 543 -9.08 11.94 -18.99
CA ASP A 543 -10.55 11.85 -18.76
C ASP A 543 -11.13 10.53 -19.29
N ILE A 544 -10.52 9.94 -20.31
CA ILE A 544 -10.87 8.59 -20.80
C ILE A 544 -10.54 7.56 -19.73
N LEU A 545 -9.31 7.55 -19.22
CA LEU A 545 -8.88 6.63 -18.17
C LEU A 545 -9.74 6.75 -16.91
N ARG A 546 -10.21 7.97 -16.60
CA ARG A 546 -11.09 8.23 -15.46
C ARG A 546 -12.56 7.80 -15.70
N ASN A 547 -13.08 7.95 -16.93
CA ASN A 547 -14.48 7.67 -17.25
C ASN A 547 -14.74 6.20 -17.62
N ILE A 548 -13.73 5.41 -17.93
CA ILE A 548 -13.84 3.94 -18.08
C ILE A 548 -14.26 3.27 -16.75
N LYS A 549 -14.12 3.97 -15.62
CA LYS A 549 -14.38 3.42 -14.27
C LYS A 549 -15.68 3.88 -13.60
N ASN A 550 -16.46 4.73 -14.24
CA ASN A 550 -17.80 5.10 -13.79
C ASN A 550 -18.87 4.47 -14.67
#